data_839811a171e76c7bce6180c5f5909b33
#
_entry.id   839811a171e76c7bce6180c5f5909b33
#
_cell.length_a   1.000
_cell.length_b   1.000
_cell.length_c   1.000
_cell.angle_alpha   90.00
_cell.angle_beta   90.00
_cell.angle_gamma   90.00
#
_symmetry.space_group_name_H-M   'P 1'
#
loop_
_entity.id
_entity.type
_entity.pdbx_description
1 polymer ?
#
loop_
_entity_poly.entity_id
_entity_poly.type
_entity_poly.pdbx_seq_one_letter_code
_entity_poly.pdbx_strand_id
1 'polypeptide(L)'
;FEAMNYSVKAGGKRLRPLFMQEICRLFTGEVQPVVVPFMAAIEMIHTSSLVHDDLPCMDDDMMRRGQASTWAEYGEDMGVLAGDALMIYAFEVAAKAFKEVSDADDLKRVGRAIEILASKTGIYGMIGGQTVDVELAGGPIPKNKLDFIYRLKTGALIEASMLIGAVLGGAAEEDCKIVESLAGK
;
A
#
# COMPACT_ATOMS: atom_id res chain seq x y z
N PHE A 1 6.47 -5.33 18.48
CA PHE A 1 7.37 -4.53 17.62
C PHE A 1 8.37 -5.41 16.85
N GLU A 2 8.92 -6.48 17.46
CA GLU A 2 9.95 -7.31 16.82
C GLU A 2 9.42 -7.97 15.55
N ALA A 3 8.28 -8.64 15.59
CA ALA A 3 7.64 -9.28 14.43
C ALA A 3 7.29 -8.28 13.30
N MET A 4 6.83 -7.06 13.64
CA MET A 4 6.61 -5.98 12.66
C MET A 4 7.92 -5.58 11.95
N ASN A 5 8.98 -5.35 12.73
CA ASN A 5 10.29 -4.97 12.20
C ASN A 5 10.92 -6.09 11.37
N TYR A 6 10.74 -7.34 11.77
CA TYR A 6 11.20 -8.50 11.04
C TYR A 6 10.64 -8.50 9.61
N SER A 7 9.32 -8.35 9.46
CA SER A 7 8.65 -8.31 8.17
C SER A 7 9.10 -7.14 7.30
N VAL A 8 9.17 -5.93 7.89
CA VAL A 8 9.59 -4.71 7.16
C VAL A 8 11.04 -4.82 6.69
N LYS A 9 11.93 -5.42 7.49
CA LYS A 9 13.37 -5.57 7.18
C LYS A 9 13.68 -6.72 6.23
N ALA A 10 12.72 -7.59 5.91
CA ALA A 10 12.90 -8.72 5.00
C ALA A 10 13.31 -8.33 3.55
N GLY A 11 13.47 -7.05 3.27
CA GLY A 11 13.89 -6.53 1.96
C GLY A 11 12.71 -6.20 1.05
N GLY A 12 12.98 -6.13 -0.26
CA GLY A 12 12.00 -5.80 -1.30
C GLY A 12 12.47 -4.67 -2.23
N LYS A 13 11.86 -4.57 -3.41
CA LYS A 13 12.24 -3.59 -4.43
C LYS A 13 11.81 -2.15 -4.11
N ARG A 14 10.91 -1.97 -3.14
CA ARG A 14 10.39 -0.66 -2.71
C ARG A 14 9.84 0.19 -3.89
N LEU A 15 9.18 -0.44 -4.86
CA LEU A 15 8.69 0.25 -6.05
C LEU A 15 7.57 1.24 -5.74
N ARG A 16 6.69 0.91 -4.77
CA ARG A 16 5.56 1.77 -4.40
C ARG A 16 6.02 3.13 -3.87
N PRO A 17 6.87 3.21 -2.85
CA PRO A 17 7.42 4.49 -2.41
C PRO A 17 8.24 5.19 -3.50
N LEU A 18 8.95 4.45 -4.37
CA LEU A 18 9.70 5.02 -5.48
C LEU A 18 8.77 5.71 -6.49
N PHE A 19 7.67 5.06 -6.90
CA PHE A 19 6.68 5.69 -7.78
C PHE A 19 6.09 6.95 -7.16
N MET A 20 5.73 6.90 -5.88
CA MET A 20 5.19 8.06 -5.17
C MET A 20 6.18 9.24 -5.18
N GLN A 21 7.45 8.96 -4.88
CA GLN A 21 8.52 9.92 -4.89
C GLN A 21 8.72 10.57 -6.28
N GLU A 22 8.84 9.75 -7.32
CA GLU A 22 9.15 10.25 -8.66
C GLU A 22 7.97 10.99 -9.29
N ILE A 23 6.73 10.57 -9.02
CA ILE A 23 5.55 11.34 -9.45
C ILE A 23 5.48 12.69 -8.72
N CYS A 24 5.75 12.74 -7.41
CA CYS A 24 5.83 14.02 -6.70
C CYS A 24 6.89 14.95 -7.33
N ARG A 25 8.09 14.42 -7.60
CA ARG A 25 9.17 15.17 -8.25
C ARG A 25 8.79 15.70 -9.64
N LEU A 26 7.96 14.98 -10.38
CA LEU A 26 7.49 15.41 -11.69
C LEU A 26 6.76 16.76 -11.62
N PHE A 27 6.00 16.99 -10.54
CA PHE A 27 5.22 18.22 -10.35
C PHE A 27 5.97 19.34 -9.60
N THR A 28 6.93 18.98 -8.76
CA THR A 28 7.62 19.94 -7.86
C THR A 28 9.08 20.17 -8.19
N GLY A 29 9.69 19.32 -9.04
CA GLY A 29 11.14 19.31 -9.30
C GLY A 29 11.97 18.61 -8.24
N GLU A 30 11.45 18.41 -7.03
CA GLU A 30 12.14 17.78 -5.91
C GLU A 30 11.18 16.94 -5.06
N VAL A 31 11.73 16.11 -4.14
CA VAL A 31 10.92 15.34 -3.19
C VAL A 31 10.49 16.23 -2.03
N GLN A 32 9.19 16.38 -1.85
CA GLN A 32 8.63 17.18 -0.77
C GLN A 32 8.61 16.40 0.55
N PRO A 33 8.96 17.01 1.71
CA PRO A 33 8.94 16.32 3.01
C PRO A 33 7.57 15.68 3.35
N VAL A 34 6.47 16.30 2.93
CA VAL A 34 5.08 15.82 3.14
C VAL A 34 4.82 14.44 2.53
N VAL A 35 5.59 14.02 1.52
CA VAL A 35 5.45 12.71 0.85
C VAL A 35 6.06 11.57 1.69
N VAL A 36 7.10 11.84 2.47
CA VAL A 36 7.88 10.83 3.19
C VAL A 36 7.03 9.95 4.12
N PRO A 37 6.10 10.50 4.94
CA PRO A 37 5.20 9.68 5.74
C PRO A 37 4.34 8.72 4.92
N PHE A 38 3.87 9.16 3.75
CA PHE A 38 3.06 8.31 2.85
C PHE A 38 3.89 7.21 2.17
N MET A 39 5.15 7.50 1.83
CA MET A 39 6.09 6.49 1.32
C MET A 39 6.31 5.36 2.33
N ALA A 40 6.46 5.70 3.60
CA ALA A 40 6.58 4.72 4.67
C ALA A 40 5.26 3.96 4.88
N ALA A 41 4.13 4.66 4.89
CA ALA A 41 2.81 4.08 5.10
C ALA A 41 2.43 3.06 4.02
N ILE A 42 2.61 3.40 2.74
CA ILE A 42 2.26 2.48 1.63
C ILE A 42 3.09 1.18 1.69
N GLU A 43 4.34 1.26 2.11
CA GLU A 43 5.19 0.08 2.25
C GLU A 43 4.83 -0.76 3.49
N MET A 44 4.38 -0.11 4.59
CA MET A 44 3.83 -0.83 5.75
C MET A 44 2.55 -1.57 5.39
N ILE A 45 1.63 -0.95 4.65
CA ILE A 45 0.40 -1.58 4.15
C ILE A 45 0.74 -2.77 3.24
N HIS A 46 1.66 -2.59 2.29
CA HIS A 46 2.10 -3.70 1.45
C HIS A 46 2.73 -4.83 2.27
N THR A 47 3.54 -4.50 3.27
CA THR A 47 4.15 -5.51 4.14
C THR A 47 3.10 -6.24 4.97
N SER A 48 2.11 -5.52 5.52
CA SER A 48 1.02 -6.15 6.27
C SER A 48 0.24 -7.15 5.42
N SER A 49 -0.03 -6.82 4.15
CA SER A 49 -0.73 -7.74 3.25
C SER A 49 0.08 -9.03 3.01
N LEU A 50 1.40 -8.93 2.87
CA LEU A 50 2.25 -10.11 2.73
C LEU A 50 2.30 -10.96 4.01
N VAL A 51 2.32 -10.33 5.19
CA VAL A 51 2.29 -11.02 6.48
C VAL A 51 0.98 -11.81 6.63
N HIS A 52 -0.15 -11.24 6.22
CA HIS A 52 -1.44 -11.92 6.26
C HIS A 52 -1.58 -12.98 5.17
N ASP A 53 -1.08 -12.72 3.96
CA ASP A 53 -1.11 -13.69 2.86
C ASP A 53 -0.35 -14.98 3.23
N ASP A 54 0.76 -14.87 3.96
CA ASP A 54 1.59 -16.02 4.37
C ASP A 54 0.94 -16.92 5.42
N LEU A 55 -0.11 -16.48 6.13
CA LEU A 55 -0.74 -17.24 7.21
C LEU A 55 -1.27 -18.61 6.74
N PRO A 56 -1.30 -19.64 7.63
CA PRO A 56 -1.83 -20.97 7.30
C PRO A 56 -3.27 -20.97 6.79
N CYS A 57 -4.09 -20.01 7.21
CA CYS A 57 -5.47 -19.86 6.73
C CYS A 57 -5.58 -19.14 5.37
N MET A 58 -4.45 -18.71 4.78
CA MET A 58 -4.35 -18.01 3.52
C MET A 58 -3.51 -18.84 2.52
N ASP A 59 -2.30 -18.39 2.18
CA ASP A 59 -1.43 -19.10 1.21
C ASP A 59 -0.57 -20.20 1.87
N ASP A 60 -0.51 -20.27 3.21
CA ASP A 60 0.28 -21.22 4.02
C ASP A 60 1.77 -21.22 3.66
N ASP A 61 2.32 -20.03 3.42
CA ASP A 61 3.71 -19.86 3.02
C ASP A 61 4.66 -19.82 4.22
N MET A 62 5.54 -20.85 4.34
CA MET A 62 6.56 -20.93 5.38
C MET A 62 7.73 -19.95 5.16
N MET A 63 7.92 -19.47 3.94
CA MET A 63 9.10 -18.70 3.55
C MET A 63 8.71 -17.44 2.77
N ARG A 64 9.32 -16.29 3.12
CA ARG A 64 9.15 -15.02 2.40
C ARG A 64 10.51 -14.34 2.18
N ARG A 65 10.83 -14.04 0.92
CA ARG A 65 12.08 -13.33 0.54
C ARG A 65 13.36 -13.98 1.09
N GLY A 66 13.40 -15.33 1.13
CA GLY A 66 14.57 -16.10 1.53
C GLY A 66 14.75 -16.32 3.04
N GLN A 67 13.78 -15.88 3.85
CA GLN A 67 13.73 -16.15 5.29
C GLN A 67 12.37 -16.73 5.69
N ALA A 68 12.23 -17.24 6.92
CA ALA A 68 10.94 -17.68 7.43
C ALA A 68 9.90 -16.57 7.32
N SER A 69 8.64 -16.93 7.01
CA SER A 69 7.54 -15.96 7.08
C SER A 69 7.29 -15.53 8.53
N THR A 70 6.57 -14.44 8.73
CA THR A 70 6.38 -13.89 10.08
C THR A 70 5.66 -14.88 11.01
N TRP A 71 4.66 -15.60 10.50
CA TRP A 71 3.96 -16.61 11.30
C TRP A 71 4.83 -17.85 11.56
N ALA A 72 5.67 -18.24 10.63
CA ALA A 72 6.57 -19.37 10.80
C ALA A 72 7.66 -19.11 11.86
N GLU A 73 8.08 -17.83 12.01
CA GLU A 73 9.09 -17.41 12.98
C GLU A 73 8.49 -17.13 14.37
N TYR A 74 7.31 -16.49 14.43
CA TYR A 74 6.74 -15.96 15.68
C TYR A 74 5.43 -16.61 16.11
N GLY A 75 4.84 -17.49 15.30
CA GLY A 75 3.51 -18.07 15.53
C GLY A 75 2.39 -17.36 14.78
N GLU A 76 1.27 -18.06 14.55
CA GLU A 76 0.13 -17.56 13.78
C GLU A 76 -0.51 -16.32 14.41
N ASP A 77 -0.71 -16.34 15.73
CA ASP A 77 -1.28 -15.24 16.50
C ASP A 77 -0.43 -13.97 16.36
N MET A 78 0.89 -14.10 16.42
CA MET A 78 1.80 -12.97 16.21
C MET A 78 1.85 -12.55 14.75
N GLY A 79 1.66 -13.44 13.80
CA GLY A 79 1.49 -13.11 12.38
C GLY A 79 0.26 -12.22 12.16
N VAL A 80 -0.89 -12.59 12.68
CA VAL A 80 -2.13 -11.79 12.61
C VAL A 80 -1.92 -10.42 13.23
N LEU A 81 -1.44 -10.36 14.48
CA LEU A 81 -1.26 -9.09 15.20
C LEU A 81 -0.19 -8.18 14.57
N ALA A 82 0.88 -8.76 13.99
CA ALA A 82 1.90 -7.97 13.30
C ALA A 82 1.35 -7.33 12.01
N GLY A 83 0.54 -8.06 11.25
CA GLY A 83 -0.12 -7.54 10.07
C GLY A 83 -1.11 -6.43 10.42
N ASP A 84 -1.98 -6.64 11.41
CA ASP A 84 -2.93 -5.62 11.90
C ASP A 84 -2.21 -4.37 12.40
N ALA A 85 -1.17 -4.55 13.21
CA ALA A 85 -0.40 -3.45 13.76
C ALA A 85 0.30 -2.63 12.66
N LEU A 86 0.87 -3.27 11.63
CA LEU A 86 1.46 -2.59 10.48
C LEU A 86 0.41 -1.79 9.70
N MET A 87 -0.77 -2.37 9.49
CA MET A 87 -1.87 -1.74 8.78
C MET A 87 -2.32 -0.46 9.49
N ILE A 88 -2.59 -0.52 10.79
CA ILE A 88 -3.05 0.63 11.58
C ILE A 88 -1.93 1.67 11.75
N TYR A 89 -0.71 1.21 12.05
CA TYR A 89 0.44 2.11 12.22
C TYR A 89 0.78 2.87 10.93
N ALA A 90 0.50 2.30 9.76
CA ALA A 90 0.65 3.00 8.48
C ALA A 90 -0.19 4.28 8.43
N PHE A 91 -1.45 4.24 8.87
CA PHE A 91 -2.30 5.44 8.92
C PHE A 91 -1.83 6.45 9.97
N GLU A 92 -1.33 6.00 11.12
CA GLU A 92 -0.70 6.88 12.11
C GLU A 92 0.51 7.60 11.51
N VAL A 93 1.35 6.87 10.76
CA VAL A 93 2.52 7.44 10.09
C VAL A 93 2.11 8.41 8.97
N ALA A 94 1.14 8.05 8.13
CA ALA A 94 0.61 8.94 7.08
C ALA A 94 0.07 10.25 7.66
N ALA A 95 -0.64 10.19 8.80
CA ALA A 95 -1.17 11.37 9.47
C ALA A 95 -0.09 12.35 9.98
N LYS A 96 1.17 11.90 10.11
CA LYS A 96 2.29 12.81 10.45
C LYS A 96 2.54 13.86 9.38
N ALA A 97 2.12 13.61 8.13
CA ALA A 97 2.21 14.58 7.03
C ALA A 97 1.49 15.89 7.32
N PHE A 98 0.45 15.91 8.17
CA PHE A 98 -0.18 17.16 8.62
C PHE A 98 0.76 18.09 9.40
N LYS A 99 1.87 17.58 9.93
CA LYS A 99 2.87 18.39 10.65
C LYS A 99 3.86 19.06 9.70
N GLU A 100 3.92 18.60 8.45
CA GLU A 100 4.83 19.09 7.42
C GLU A 100 4.25 20.27 6.61
N VAL A 101 2.96 20.58 6.83
CA VAL A 101 2.23 21.60 6.07
C VAL A 101 1.47 22.54 6.99
N SER A 102 1.23 23.77 6.56
CA SER A 102 0.52 24.78 7.36
C SER A 102 -0.56 25.53 6.60
N ASP A 103 -0.47 25.63 5.26
CA ASP A 103 -1.48 26.31 4.47
C ASP A 103 -2.71 25.43 4.20
N ALA A 104 -3.84 26.07 3.90
CA ALA A 104 -5.13 25.40 3.78
C ALA A 104 -5.20 24.43 2.58
N ASP A 105 -4.48 24.73 1.50
CA ASP A 105 -4.55 23.91 0.30
C ASP A 105 -3.68 22.66 0.44
N ASP A 106 -2.51 22.77 1.05
CA ASP A 106 -1.67 21.60 1.37
C ASP A 106 -2.33 20.72 2.44
N LEU A 107 -3.03 21.28 3.43
CA LEU A 107 -3.83 20.49 4.38
C LEU A 107 -4.93 19.68 3.66
N LYS A 108 -5.60 20.26 2.66
CA LYS A 108 -6.58 19.54 1.83
C LYS A 108 -5.93 18.42 1.01
N ARG A 109 -4.74 18.67 0.45
CA ARG A 109 -3.96 17.66 -0.29
C ARG A 109 -3.58 16.48 0.60
N VAL A 110 -3.14 16.73 1.83
CA VAL A 110 -2.85 15.66 2.81
C VAL A 110 -4.13 14.88 3.14
N GLY A 111 -5.27 15.55 3.37
CA GLY A 111 -6.56 14.91 3.57
C GLY A 111 -6.96 13.99 2.39
N ARG A 112 -6.81 14.50 1.15
CA ARG A 112 -7.07 13.74 -0.07
C ARG A 112 -6.13 12.54 -0.20
N ALA A 113 -4.85 12.69 0.11
CA ALA A 113 -3.88 11.60 0.09
C ALA A 113 -4.23 10.48 1.07
N ILE A 114 -4.72 10.82 2.28
CA ILE A 114 -5.23 9.83 3.25
C ILE A 114 -6.47 9.11 2.72
N GLU A 115 -7.41 9.82 2.11
CA GLU A 115 -8.59 9.24 1.48
C GLU A 115 -8.21 8.22 0.39
N ILE A 116 -7.27 8.57 -0.50
CA ILE A 116 -6.75 7.68 -1.54
C ILE A 116 -6.11 6.44 -0.90
N LEU A 117 -5.24 6.64 0.09
CA LEU A 117 -4.56 5.54 0.79
C LEU A 117 -5.59 4.57 1.39
N ALA A 118 -6.62 5.07 2.07
CA ALA A 118 -7.65 4.27 2.70
C ALA A 118 -8.53 3.54 1.68
N SER A 119 -8.99 4.24 0.65
CA SER A 119 -9.86 3.65 -0.39
C SER A 119 -9.14 2.55 -1.18
N LYS A 120 -7.89 2.79 -1.61
CA LYS A 120 -7.11 1.83 -2.40
C LYS A 120 -6.55 0.66 -1.57
N THR A 121 -6.46 0.80 -0.25
CA THR A 121 -6.15 -0.29 0.68
C THR A 121 -7.39 -1.13 1.01
N GLY A 122 -8.54 -0.48 1.17
CA GLY A 122 -9.78 -1.04 1.69
C GLY A 122 -10.57 -1.94 0.74
N ILE A 123 -11.89 -1.99 0.99
CA ILE A 123 -12.83 -2.86 0.28
C ILE A 123 -12.98 -2.55 -1.22
N TYR A 124 -12.70 -1.32 -1.63
CA TYR A 124 -12.68 -0.90 -3.04
C TYR A 124 -11.31 -1.02 -3.71
N GLY A 125 -10.31 -1.56 -3.00
CA GLY A 125 -8.93 -1.73 -3.44
C GLY A 125 -8.37 -3.09 -3.09
N MET A 126 -7.19 -3.09 -2.46
CA MET A 126 -6.39 -4.29 -2.20
C MET A 126 -7.17 -5.38 -1.44
N ILE A 127 -7.86 -5.02 -0.35
CA ILE A 127 -8.63 -6.01 0.45
C ILE A 127 -9.79 -6.59 -0.38
N GLY A 128 -10.49 -5.77 -1.17
CA GLY A 128 -11.55 -6.27 -2.06
C GLY A 128 -11.03 -7.22 -3.13
N GLY A 129 -9.84 -6.94 -3.69
CA GLY A 129 -9.17 -7.84 -4.63
C GLY A 129 -8.76 -9.16 -3.98
N GLN A 130 -8.19 -9.10 -2.78
CA GLN A 130 -7.80 -10.27 -1.99
C GLN A 130 -9.01 -11.15 -1.61
N THR A 131 -10.14 -10.55 -1.25
CA THR A 131 -11.37 -11.29 -0.93
C THR A 131 -11.79 -12.18 -2.10
N VAL A 132 -11.82 -11.63 -3.32
CA VAL A 132 -12.21 -12.39 -4.52
C VAL A 132 -11.16 -13.46 -4.87
N ASP A 133 -9.87 -13.18 -4.63
CA ASP A 133 -8.79 -14.16 -4.83
C ASP A 133 -8.97 -15.39 -3.93
N VAL A 134 -9.21 -15.16 -2.64
CA VAL A 134 -9.45 -16.24 -1.66
C VAL A 134 -10.75 -17.00 -1.94
N GLU A 135 -11.85 -16.31 -2.31
CA GLU A 135 -13.12 -16.97 -2.65
C GLU A 135 -13.01 -17.93 -3.85
N LEU A 136 -12.08 -17.66 -4.76
CA LEU A 136 -11.89 -18.45 -5.99
C LEU A 136 -10.69 -19.41 -5.90
N ALA A 137 -10.01 -19.47 -4.75
CA ALA A 137 -8.86 -20.35 -4.57
C ALA A 137 -9.22 -21.84 -4.77
N GLY A 138 -8.35 -22.58 -5.45
CA GLY A 138 -8.50 -24.02 -5.68
C GLY A 138 -9.35 -24.41 -6.90
N GLY A 139 -9.82 -23.46 -7.69
CA GLY A 139 -10.58 -23.73 -8.91
C GLY A 139 -10.11 -22.90 -10.13
N PRO A 140 -10.66 -23.15 -11.34
CA PRO A 140 -10.35 -22.33 -12.50
C PRO A 140 -10.96 -20.94 -12.35
N ILE A 141 -10.12 -19.90 -12.45
CA ILE A 141 -10.55 -18.50 -12.31
C ILE A 141 -10.93 -17.94 -13.70
N PRO A 142 -12.16 -17.47 -13.91
CA PRO A 142 -12.57 -16.80 -15.16
C PRO A 142 -11.73 -15.55 -15.41
N LYS A 143 -11.38 -15.27 -16.69
CA LYS A 143 -10.49 -14.16 -17.07
C LYS A 143 -10.92 -12.81 -16.48
N ASN A 144 -12.20 -12.48 -16.54
CA ASN A 144 -12.72 -11.23 -15.99
C ASN A 144 -12.54 -11.10 -14.47
N LYS A 145 -12.57 -12.23 -13.74
CA LYS A 145 -12.28 -12.25 -12.29
C LYS A 145 -10.78 -12.13 -12.03
N LEU A 146 -9.96 -12.78 -12.86
CA LEU A 146 -8.50 -12.66 -12.80
C LEU A 146 -8.06 -11.21 -13.03
N ASP A 147 -8.59 -10.54 -14.07
CA ASP A 147 -8.32 -9.14 -14.36
C ASP A 147 -8.75 -8.24 -13.17
N PHE A 148 -9.90 -8.53 -12.54
CA PHE A 148 -10.36 -7.83 -11.34
C PHE A 148 -9.40 -8.00 -10.16
N ILE A 149 -8.96 -9.24 -9.89
CA ILE A 149 -8.02 -9.56 -8.81
C ILE A 149 -6.70 -8.80 -9.02
N TYR A 150 -6.08 -8.90 -10.20
CA TYR A 150 -4.83 -8.21 -10.50
C TYR A 150 -4.94 -6.70 -10.35
N ARG A 151 -6.01 -6.12 -10.87
CA ARG A 151 -6.25 -4.69 -10.78
C ARG A 151 -6.37 -4.20 -9.34
N LEU A 152 -7.06 -4.93 -8.47
CA LEU A 152 -7.30 -4.50 -7.10
C LEU A 152 -6.24 -5.03 -6.12
N LYS A 153 -5.95 -6.34 -6.10
CA LYS A 153 -4.99 -6.92 -5.16
C LYS A 153 -3.58 -6.32 -5.36
N THR A 154 -3.15 -6.14 -6.60
CA THR A 154 -1.79 -5.67 -6.93
C THR A 154 -1.78 -4.22 -7.41
N GLY A 155 -2.66 -3.85 -8.34
CA GLY A 155 -2.69 -2.56 -9.00
C GLY A 155 -3.10 -1.41 -8.11
N ALA A 156 -4.07 -1.62 -7.19
CA ALA A 156 -4.61 -0.55 -6.37
C ALA A 156 -3.56 0.20 -5.53
N LEU A 157 -2.58 -0.51 -4.95
CA LEU A 157 -1.51 0.14 -4.18
C LEU A 157 -0.48 0.85 -5.08
N ILE A 158 -0.28 0.41 -6.32
CA ILE A 158 0.56 1.13 -7.29
C ILE A 158 -0.13 2.43 -7.70
N GLU A 159 -1.41 2.33 -8.02
CA GLU A 159 -2.27 3.48 -8.34
C GLU A 159 -2.30 4.48 -7.19
N ALA A 160 -2.50 4.01 -5.94
CA ALA A 160 -2.41 4.84 -4.74
C ALA A 160 -1.07 5.58 -4.64
N SER A 161 0.04 4.87 -4.87
CA SER A 161 1.38 5.47 -4.82
C SER A 161 1.53 6.63 -5.80
N MET A 162 1.12 6.42 -7.05
CA MET A 162 1.24 7.43 -8.10
C MET A 162 0.30 8.62 -7.84
N LEU A 163 -0.97 8.35 -7.47
CA LEU A 163 -1.95 9.40 -7.17
C LEU A 163 -1.58 10.24 -5.95
N ILE A 164 -1.12 9.61 -4.88
CA ILE A 164 -0.67 10.33 -3.67
C ILE A 164 0.52 11.21 -4.02
N GLY A 165 1.48 10.71 -4.80
CA GLY A 165 2.60 11.51 -5.28
C GLY A 165 2.17 12.73 -6.08
N ALA A 166 1.21 12.58 -6.99
CA ALA A 166 0.65 13.66 -7.79
C ALA A 166 -0.09 14.70 -6.93
N VAL A 167 -1.00 14.24 -6.06
CA VAL A 167 -1.79 15.12 -5.18
C VAL A 167 -0.89 15.93 -4.25
N LEU A 168 0.08 15.30 -3.57
CA LEU A 168 1.01 15.97 -2.68
C LEU A 168 2.02 16.86 -3.45
N GLY A 169 2.29 16.53 -4.71
CA GLY A 169 3.05 17.37 -5.63
C GLY A 169 2.28 18.58 -6.18
N GLY A 170 1.00 18.73 -5.83
CA GLY A 170 0.18 19.85 -6.28
C GLY A 170 -0.36 19.73 -7.70
N ALA A 171 -0.45 18.52 -8.24
CA ALA A 171 -1.03 18.24 -9.53
C ALA A 171 -2.48 18.77 -9.64
N ALA A 172 -2.85 19.28 -10.81
CA ALA A 172 -4.24 19.62 -11.10
C ALA A 172 -5.10 18.34 -11.21
N GLU A 173 -6.42 18.49 -11.05
CA GLU A 173 -7.35 17.34 -11.11
C GLU A 173 -7.27 16.60 -12.46
N GLU A 174 -7.01 17.32 -13.55
CA GLU A 174 -6.85 16.73 -14.88
C GLU A 174 -5.60 15.85 -14.96
N ASP A 175 -4.48 16.32 -14.39
CA ASP A 175 -3.23 15.54 -14.31
C ASP A 175 -3.40 14.31 -13.42
N CYS A 176 -4.12 14.41 -12.31
CA CYS A 176 -4.45 13.26 -11.46
C CYS A 176 -5.21 12.18 -12.23
N LYS A 177 -6.17 12.54 -13.10
CA LYS A 177 -6.89 11.58 -13.96
C LYS A 177 -5.96 10.91 -14.98
N ILE A 178 -4.99 11.64 -15.51
CA ILE A 178 -3.97 11.06 -16.40
C ILE A 178 -3.12 10.06 -15.64
N VAL A 179 -2.65 10.42 -14.45
CA VAL A 179 -1.86 9.53 -13.58
C VAL A 179 -2.64 8.27 -13.23
N GLU A 180 -3.92 8.39 -12.86
CA GLU A 180 -4.81 7.26 -12.58
C GLU A 180 -4.96 6.33 -13.79
N SER A 181 -5.19 6.90 -14.98
CA SER A 181 -5.27 6.11 -16.22
C SER A 181 -3.97 5.40 -16.59
N LEU A 182 -2.83 5.96 -16.26
CA LEU A 182 -1.51 5.34 -16.50
C LEU A 182 -1.24 4.20 -15.52
N ALA A 183 -1.60 4.38 -14.26
CA ALA A 183 -1.39 3.39 -13.20
C ALA A 183 -2.27 2.14 -13.36
N GLY A 184 -3.42 2.25 -14.04
CA GLY A 184 -4.37 1.17 -14.29
C GLY A 184 -4.05 0.31 -15.54
N LYS A 185 -2.95 0.60 -16.25
CA LYS A 185 -2.48 -0.16 -17.43
C LYS A 185 -1.41 -1.18 -17.07
#